data_a26e6e53c8272043fe76f6f8a6435a4f
#
_entry.id   a26e6e53c8272043fe76f6f8a6435a4f
#
_cell.length_a   1.000
_cell.length_b   1.000
_cell.length_c   1.000
_cell.angle_alpha   90.00
_cell.angle_beta   90.00
_cell.angle_gamma   90.00
#
_symmetry.space_group_name_H-M   'P 1'
#
loop_
_entity.id
_entity.type
_entity.pdbx_description
1 polymer ?
#
loop_
_entity_poly.entity_id
_entity_poly.type
_entity_poly.pdbx_seq_one_letter_code
_entity_poly.pdbx_strand_id
1 'polypeptide(L)'
;MIRKGLLLTLVFILTSYVFIAFSHKFIPSSDSMSGILESADIAYGNLTLKGWYLSTVNFYFTDLIWYALAIKIFGYEPWITYIIPGIMAGSLVTASCALGTKKSIRNIWPIFLFMAVPGAMISYMLSVAIIHVPTYSYIVITYIFLEKYCKSEEKKYLIPAIFISSLTVYSDDITTYLLFVPLTLACLFSKEKIKIRVFVFASLIISFAIYKAILHLTSSSDFFFLPGIGKPVFVTYEKLAFNLSLLFQGVLVLFDANFFGKLISSPEGFLLL
;
A
#
# COMPACT_ATOMS: atom_id res chain seq x y z
N MET A 1 -25.27 12.28 -5.79
CA MET A 1 -23.79 12.44 -5.86
C MET A 1 -23.23 13.27 -4.71
N ILE A 2 -23.74 14.47 -4.45
CA ILE A 2 -23.22 15.40 -3.42
C ILE A 2 -23.13 14.73 -2.01
N ARG A 3 -24.18 14.05 -1.54
CA ARG A 3 -24.18 13.38 -0.23
C ARG A 3 -23.07 12.31 -0.08
N LYS A 4 -22.77 11.56 -1.16
CA LYS A 4 -21.69 10.56 -1.12
C LYS A 4 -20.31 11.22 -1.06
N GLY A 5 -20.09 12.27 -1.85
CA GLY A 5 -18.84 13.04 -1.80
C GLY A 5 -18.58 13.60 -0.41
N LEU A 6 -19.57 14.29 0.17
CA LEU A 6 -19.48 14.87 1.51
C LEU A 6 -19.15 13.81 2.58
N LEU A 7 -19.81 12.64 2.49
CA LEU A 7 -19.55 11.54 3.45
C LEU A 7 -18.14 10.98 3.32
N LEU A 8 -17.63 10.80 2.09
CA LEU A 8 -16.24 10.36 1.87
C LEU A 8 -15.22 11.39 2.35
N THR A 9 -15.50 12.68 2.16
CA THR A 9 -14.67 13.76 2.72
C THR A 9 -14.66 13.72 4.25
N LEU A 10 -15.81 13.50 4.89
CA LEU A 10 -15.89 13.35 6.33
C LEU A 10 -15.11 12.13 6.83
N VAL A 11 -15.25 10.98 6.14
CA VAL A 11 -14.47 9.77 6.43
C VAL A 11 -12.97 10.08 6.35
N PHE A 12 -12.53 10.75 5.28
CA PHE A 12 -11.12 11.13 5.12
C PHE A 12 -10.61 11.99 6.28
N ILE A 13 -11.33 13.06 6.63
CA ILE A 13 -10.91 13.97 7.70
C ILE A 13 -10.85 13.25 9.04
N LEU A 14 -11.89 12.50 9.40
CA LEU A 14 -11.96 11.79 10.67
C LEU A 14 -10.87 10.72 10.80
N THR A 15 -10.68 9.91 9.77
CA THR A 15 -9.65 8.85 9.81
C THR A 15 -8.25 9.42 9.80
N SER A 16 -7.98 10.45 8.98
CA SER A 16 -6.68 11.13 9.00
C SER A 16 -6.37 11.68 10.38
N TYR A 17 -7.32 12.36 11.02
CA TYR A 17 -7.16 12.89 12.37
C TYR A 17 -6.84 11.78 13.40
N VAL A 18 -7.59 10.69 13.37
CA VAL A 18 -7.38 9.55 14.29
C VAL A 18 -5.99 8.95 14.10
N PHE A 19 -5.56 8.70 12.86
CA PHE A 19 -4.24 8.11 12.59
C PHE A 19 -3.08 9.09 12.83
N ILE A 20 -3.27 10.40 12.65
CA ILE A 20 -2.30 11.41 13.09
C ILE A 20 -2.14 11.32 14.61
N ALA A 21 -3.24 11.26 15.37
CA ALA A 21 -3.19 11.14 16.82
C ALA A 21 -2.52 9.83 17.29
N PHE A 22 -2.73 8.72 16.56
CA PHE A 22 -2.02 7.47 16.83
C PHE A 22 -0.54 7.57 16.47
N SER A 23 -0.19 8.17 15.35
CA SER A 23 1.20 8.35 14.91
C SER A 23 2.07 9.01 15.98
N HIS A 24 1.54 9.99 16.69
CA HIS A 24 2.25 10.64 17.81
C HIS A 24 2.53 9.72 19.02
N LYS A 25 1.89 8.55 19.09
CA LYS A 25 2.13 7.58 20.17
C LYS A 25 3.24 6.58 19.88
N PHE A 26 3.67 6.51 18.63
CA PHE A 26 4.71 5.58 18.19
C PHE A 26 6.03 6.31 17.99
N ILE A 27 7.11 5.67 18.44
CA ILE A 27 8.46 6.13 18.18
C ILE A 27 8.79 5.78 16.72
N PRO A 28 9.24 6.74 15.89
CA PRO A 28 9.69 6.44 14.55
C PRO A 28 10.80 5.40 14.54
N SER A 29 10.69 4.40 13.67
CA SER A 29 11.73 3.41 13.47
C SER A 29 12.91 3.99 12.67
N SER A 30 14.06 3.29 12.69
CA SER A 30 15.20 3.64 11.83
C SER A 30 14.82 3.68 10.35
N ASP A 31 14.00 2.73 9.91
CA ASP A 31 13.55 2.64 8.51
C ASP A 31 12.68 3.85 8.14
N SER A 32 11.76 4.24 9.03
CA SER A 32 10.94 5.44 8.86
C SER A 32 11.79 6.70 8.74
N MET A 33 12.79 6.84 9.61
CA MET A 33 13.67 8.02 9.60
C MET A 33 14.59 8.04 8.39
N SER A 34 15.08 6.88 7.94
CA SER A 34 15.88 6.79 6.71
C SER A 34 15.07 7.32 5.51
N GLY A 35 13.84 6.83 5.31
CA GLY A 35 13.01 7.30 4.20
C GLY A 35 12.62 8.78 4.31
N ILE A 36 12.48 9.34 5.51
CA ILE A 36 12.27 10.80 5.68
C ILE A 36 13.52 11.57 5.28
N LEU A 37 14.72 11.09 5.61
CA LEU A 37 15.98 11.70 5.18
C LEU A 37 16.18 11.62 3.67
N GLU A 38 15.84 10.47 3.05
CA GLU A 38 15.80 10.30 1.59
C GLU A 38 14.85 11.33 0.95
N SER A 39 13.67 11.51 1.55
CA SER A 39 12.69 12.49 1.09
C SER A 39 13.17 13.92 1.24
N ALA A 40 13.91 14.22 2.29
CA ALA A 40 14.54 15.53 2.48
C ALA A 40 15.59 15.79 1.40
N ASP A 41 16.41 14.80 1.09
CA ASP A 41 17.43 14.92 0.04
C ASP A 41 16.77 15.13 -1.35
N ILE A 42 15.67 14.44 -1.65
CA ILE A 42 14.83 14.73 -2.84
C ILE A 42 14.33 16.18 -2.83
N ALA A 43 13.80 16.66 -1.71
CA ALA A 43 13.27 18.03 -1.58
C ALA A 43 14.33 19.09 -1.80
N TYR A 44 15.58 18.80 -1.43
CA TYR A 44 16.74 19.69 -1.61
C TYR A 44 17.44 19.53 -2.97
N GLY A 45 16.94 18.67 -3.85
CA GLY A 45 17.34 18.62 -5.25
C GLY A 45 18.01 17.34 -5.72
N ASN A 46 18.31 16.39 -4.83
CA ASN A 46 18.81 15.08 -5.20
C ASN A 46 17.68 14.16 -5.66
N LEU A 47 17.04 14.50 -6.77
CA LEU A 47 15.87 13.77 -7.28
C LEU A 47 16.18 12.30 -7.61
N THR A 48 17.43 11.97 -7.89
CA THR A 48 17.84 10.60 -8.22
C THR A 48 18.29 9.80 -7.01
N LEU A 49 18.33 10.43 -5.83
CA LEU A 49 18.90 9.84 -4.61
C LEU A 49 20.32 9.29 -4.85
N LYS A 50 21.12 10.01 -5.66
CA LYS A 50 22.50 9.64 -5.94
C LYS A 50 23.30 9.51 -4.65
N GLY A 51 24.00 8.38 -4.51
CA GLY A 51 24.80 8.08 -3.33
C GLY A 51 24.04 7.37 -2.21
N TRP A 52 22.74 7.19 -2.35
CA TRP A 52 21.95 6.44 -1.40
C TRP A 52 21.98 4.94 -1.67
N TYR A 53 22.05 4.18 -0.60
CA TYR A 53 21.87 2.73 -0.58
C TYR A 53 20.53 2.44 0.10
N LEU A 54 19.50 2.18 -0.69
CA LEU A 54 18.15 1.98 -0.19
C LEU A 54 17.96 0.57 0.38
N SER A 55 16.80 0.34 0.99
CA SER A 55 16.35 -1.00 1.38
C SER A 55 15.98 -1.85 0.15
N THR A 56 15.35 -3.00 0.36
CA THR A 56 14.88 -3.85 -0.75
C THR A 56 13.75 -3.25 -1.58
N VAL A 57 13.07 -2.22 -1.06
CA VAL A 57 11.97 -1.49 -1.69
C VAL A 57 12.33 -0.01 -1.71
N ASN A 58 12.12 0.66 -2.86
CA ASN A 58 12.54 2.05 -2.99
C ASN A 58 11.50 3.07 -2.49
N PHE A 59 10.23 2.71 -2.38
CA PHE A 59 9.11 3.56 -1.96
C PHE A 59 9.01 4.93 -2.66
N TYR A 60 9.68 5.13 -3.79
CA TYR A 60 9.91 6.45 -4.37
C TYR A 60 8.61 7.20 -4.68
N PHE A 61 7.72 6.62 -5.50
CA PHE A 61 6.45 7.25 -5.88
C PHE A 61 5.31 6.97 -4.92
N THR A 62 5.44 5.97 -4.05
CA THR A 62 4.39 5.66 -3.07
C THR A 62 4.51 6.52 -1.82
N ASP A 63 5.70 6.60 -1.24
CA ASP A 63 5.92 7.26 0.04
C ASP A 63 6.80 8.51 -0.07
N LEU A 64 8.04 8.37 -0.58
CA LEU A 64 9.06 9.40 -0.49
C LEU A 64 8.64 10.73 -1.13
N ILE A 65 7.94 10.68 -2.26
CA ILE A 65 7.50 11.90 -2.96
C ILE A 65 6.57 12.77 -2.11
N TRP A 66 5.76 12.17 -1.25
CA TRP A 66 4.82 12.91 -0.40
C TRP A 66 5.53 13.63 0.74
N TYR A 67 6.49 12.95 1.36
CA TYR A 67 7.35 13.59 2.37
C TYR A 67 8.22 14.67 1.73
N ALA A 68 8.82 14.39 0.56
CA ALA A 68 9.61 15.36 -0.18
C ALA A 68 8.81 16.62 -0.53
N LEU A 69 7.55 16.44 -0.98
CA LEU A 69 6.66 17.57 -1.28
C LEU A 69 6.33 18.37 -0.01
N ALA A 70 6.01 17.69 1.10
CA ALA A 70 5.74 18.36 2.37
C ALA A 70 6.96 19.13 2.87
N ILE A 71 8.16 18.53 2.83
CA ILE A 71 9.42 19.17 3.22
C ILE A 71 9.73 20.36 2.30
N LYS A 72 9.48 20.23 1.00
CA LYS A 72 9.68 21.33 0.05
C LYS A 72 8.81 22.55 0.34
N ILE A 73 7.58 22.34 0.81
CA ILE A 73 6.61 23.40 1.07
C ILE A 73 6.80 24.01 2.46
N PHE A 74 7.01 23.17 3.47
CA PHE A 74 6.96 23.57 4.88
C PHE A 74 8.34 23.60 5.56
N GLY A 75 9.40 23.15 4.89
CA GLY A 75 10.70 22.89 5.51
C GLY A 75 10.76 21.51 6.15
N TYR A 76 11.96 21.16 6.64
CA TYR A 76 12.19 19.89 7.36
C TYR A 76 11.70 20.03 8.81
N GLU A 77 10.43 19.72 9.01
CA GLU A 77 9.73 19.88 10.28
C GLU A 77 9.37 18.53 10.90
N PRO A 78 9.60 18.31 12.20
CA PRO A 78 9.30 17.00 12.85
C PRO A 78 7.85 16.54 12.73
N TRP A 79 6.90 17.45 12.69
CA TRP A 79 5.47 17.11 12.60
C TRP A 79 5.10 16.40 11.28
N ILE A 80 5.89 16.57 10.22
CA ILE A 80 5.69 15.89 8.93
C ILE A 80 5.71 14.36 9.11
N THR A 81 6.59 13.87 10.01
CA THR A 81 6.71 12.43 10.34
C THR A 81 5.40 11.83 10.85
N TYR A 82 4.54 12.62 11.45
CA TYR A 82 3.28 12.17 12.06
C TYR A 82 2.06 12.47 11.21
N ILE A 83 2.05 13.59 10.51
CA ILE A 83 0.88 14.01 9.71
C ILE A 83 0.77 13.21 8.42
N ILE A 84 1.87 12.97 7.71
CA ILE A 84 1.83 12.28 6.42
C ILE A 84 1.29 10.84 6.56
N PRO A 85 1.75 9.99 7.49
CA PRO A 85 1.17 8.66 7.66
C PRO A 85 -0.33 8.69 7.92
N GLY A 86 -0.80 9.61 8.75
CA GLY A 86 -2.23 9.75 9.04
C GLY A 86 -3.07 10.14 7.81
N ILE A 87 -2.56 11.05 6.97
CA ILE A 87 -3.20 11.39 5.69
C ILE A 87 -3.22 10.18 4.75
N MET A 88 -2.14 9.40 4.68
CA MET A 88 -2.05 8.19 3.85
C MET A 88 -3.03 7.12 4.34
N ALA A 89 -3.11 6.87 5.65
CA ALA A 89 -4.08 5.96 6.23
C ALA A 89 -5.52 6.41 5.97
N GLY A 90 -5.80 7.70 6.15
CA GLY A 90 -7.10 8.29 5.80
C GLY A 90 -7.46 8.11 4.33
N SER A 91 -6.48 8.25 3.44
CA SER A 91 -6.65 8.00 1.99
C SER A 91 -7.00 6.55 1.70
N LEU A 92 -6.32 5.59 2.34
CA LEU A 92 -6.59 4.16 2.20
C LEU A 92 -8.01 3.81 2.66
N VAL A 93 -8.41 4.26 3.85
CA VAL A 93 -9.77 4.02 4.39
C VAL A 93 -10.82 4.62 3.45
N THR A 94 -10.60 5.86 3.01
CA THR A 94 -11.54 6.56 2.11
C THR A 94 -11.65 5.87 0.75
N ALA A 95 -10.54 5.47 0.16
CA ALA A 95 -10.55 4.73 -1.11
C ALA A 95 -11.26 3.38 -0.96
N SER A 96 -11.03 2.65 0.13
CA SER A 96 -11.70 1.39 0.43
C SER A 96 -13.22 1.58 0.62
N CYS A 97 -13.63 2.62 1.35
CA CYS A 97 -15.03 3.02 1.46
C CYS A 97 -15.64 3.39 0.10
N ALA A 98 -14.91 4.14 -0.74
CA ALA A 98 -15.37 4.52 -2.07
C ALA A 98 -15.58 3.29 -2.98
N LEU A 99 -14.69 2.30 -2.89
CA LEU A 99 -14.79 1.02 -3.60
C LEU A 99 -15.98 0.20 -3.08
N GLY A 100 -16.13 0.02 -1.78
CA GLY A 100 -17.17 -0.81 -1.17
C GLY A 100 -18.58 -0.22 -1.28
N THR A 101 -18.73 1.09 -1.36
CA THR A 101 -20.04 1.77 -1.45
C THR A 101 -20.67 1.80 -2.83
N LYS A 102 -20.08 1.16 -3.82
CA LYS A 102 -20.62 1.17 -5.19
C LYS A 102 -21.98 0.48 -5.30
N LYS A 103 -22.25 -0.53 -4.45
CA LYS A 103 -23.56 -1.20 -4.40
C LYS A 103 -24.56 -0.47 -3.51
N SER A 104 -24.13 0.07 -2.38
CA SER A 104 -24.97 0.80 -1.43
C SER A 104 -24.15 1.73 -0.56
N ILE A 105 -24.68 2.94 -0.29
CA ILE A 105 -24.04 3.88 0.66
C ILE A 105 -24.00 3.31 2.09
N ARG A 106 -24.89 2.36 2.44
CA ARG A 106 -24.89 1.68 3.74
C ARG A 106 -23.64 0.86 3.98
N ASN A 107 -22.96 0.40 2.91
CA ASN A 107 -21.72 -0.38 3.02
C ASN A 107 -20.52 0.47 3.51
N ILE A 108 -20.65 1.78 3.59
CA ILE A 108 -19.60 2.64 4.14
C ILE A 108 -19.30 2.27 5.61
N TRP A 109 -20.34 2.10 6.41
CA TRP A 109 -20.17 1.96 7.86
C TRP A 109 -19.41 0.70 8.27
N PRO A 110 -19.73 -0.50 7.76
CA PRO A 110 -18.94 -1.69 8.08
C PRO A 110 -17.46 -1.54 7.67
N ILE A 111 -17.19 -1.03 6.46
CA ILE A 111 -15.82 -0.85 5.98
C ILE A 111 -15.09 0.22 6.80
N PHE A 112 -15.75 1.34 7.04
CA PHE A 112 -15.21 2.42 7.87
C PHE A 112 -14.88 1.92 9.29
N LEU A 113 -15.81 1.27 9.97
CA LEU A 113 -15.59 0.79 11.33
C LEU A 113 -14.49 -0.26 11.39
N PHE A 114 -14.47 -1.21 10.45
CA PHE A 114 -13.43 -2.23 10.39
C PHE A 114 -12.02 -1.66 10.17
N MET A 115 -11.91 -0.60 9.36
CA MET A 115 -10.61 0.00 9.03
C MET A 115 -10.21 1.17 9.94
N ALA A 116 -11.17 1.88 10.53
CA ALA A 116 -10.90 3.04 11.38
C ALA A 116 -10.70 2.67 12.86
N VAL A 117 -11.07 1.45 13.26
CA VAL A 117 -10.88 0.92 14.61
C VAL A 117 -10.14 -0.43 14.50
N PRO A 118 -8.94 -0.42 13.94
CA PRO A 118 -8.15 -1.64 13.82
C PRO A 118 -7.54 -2.04 15.17
N GLY A 119 -7.12 -3.31 15.25
CA GLY A 119 -6.31 -3.77 16.37
C GLY A 119 -4.97 -3.04 16.50
N ALA A 120 -4.28 -3.23 17.61
CA ALA A 120 -3.08 -2.45 17.96
C ALA A 120 -1.98 -2.57 16.89
N MET A 121 -1.75 -3.76 16.36
CA MET A 121 -0.73 -3.99 15.32
C MET A 121 -1.08 -3.29 14.01
N ILE A 122 -2.33 -3.36 13.57
CA ILE A 122 -2.78 -2.66 12.36
C ILE A 122 -2.74 -1.14 12.58
N SER A 123 -3.12 -0.66 13.77
CA SER A 123 -3.01 0.76 14.13
C SER A 123 -1.57 1.26 14.03
N TYR A 124 -0.61 0.47 14.54
CA TYR A 124 0.81 0.75 14.39
C TYR A 124 1.18 0.82 12.90
N MET A 125 0.89 -0.22 12.12
CA MET A 125 1.20 -0.27 10.68
C MET A 125 0.61 0.90 9.88
N LEU A 126 -0.61 1.34 10.20
CA LEU A 126 -1.26 2.46 9.52
C LEU A 126 -0.75 3.83 9.96
N SER A 127 0.00 3.91 11.07
CA SER A 127 0.44 5.17 11.68
C SER A 127 1.94 5.43 11.55
N VAL A 128 2.71 4.47 11.07
CA VAL A 128 4.18 4.63 10.89
C VAL A 128 4.48 5.19 9.50
N ALA A 129 5.54 5.97 9.43
CA ALA A 129 6.05 6.49 8.16
C ALA A 129 6.75 5.38 7.35
N ILE A 130 6.65 5.48 6.02
CA ILE A 130 7.38 4.62 5.06
C ILE A 130 7.10 3.14 5.29
N ILE A 131 5.83 2.76 5.10
CA ILE A 131 5.39 1.37 5.20
C ILE A 131 4.18 1.12 4.30
N HIS A 132 4.32 0.58 3.17
CA HIS A 132 3.30 0.08 2.21
C HIS A 132 1.88 0.71 2.19
N VAL A 133 1.53 1.64 3.12
CA VAL A 133 0.16 2.20 3.23
C VAL A 133 -0.25 2.96 1.98
N PRO A 134 0.60 3.85 1.41
CA PRO A 134 0.28 4.48 0.14
C PRO A 134 0.19 3.48 -1.01
N THR A 135 1.00 2.43 -1.01
CA THR A 135 0.92 1.33 -1.98
C THR A 135 -0.47 0.71 -1.98
N TYR A 136 -1.01 0.36 -0.81
CA TYR A 136 -2.37 -0.18 -0.70
C TYR A 136 -3.43 0.82 -1.18
N SER A 137 -3.26 2.10 -0.89
CA SER A 137 -4.15 3.16 -1.38
C SER A 137 -4.17 3.22 -2.90
N TYR A 138 -3.01 3.18 -3.55
CA TYR A 138 -2.88 3.21 -5.00
C TYR A 138 -3.44 1.94 -5.66
N ILE A 139 -3.26 0.79 -5.04
CA ILE A 139 -3.87 -0.47 -5.47
C ILE A 139 -5.40 -0.35 -5.46
N VAL A 140 -5.99 0.14 -4.37
CA VAL A 140 -7.45 0.33 -4.27
C VAL A 140 -7.94 1.36 -5.28
N ILE A 141 -7.22 2.46 -5.49
CA ILE A 141 -7.55 3.47 -6.49
C ILE A 141 -7.49 2.86 -7.91
N THR A 142 -6.49 2.04 -8.19
CA THR A 142 -6.39 1.30 -9.46
C THR A 142 -7.61 0.40 -9.66
N TYR A 143 -8.02 -0.36 -8.64
CA TYR A 143 -9.26 -1.16 -8.70
C TYR A 143 -10.50 -0.30 -8.97
N ILE A 144 -10.59 0.90 -8.39
CA ILE A 144 -11.70 1.84 -8.66
C ILE A 144 -11.74 2.24 -10.14
N PHE A 145 -10.62 2.54 -10.76
CA PHE A 145 -10.55 2.90 -12.17
C PHE A 145 -10.87 1.71 -13.09
N LEU A 146 -10.29 0.55 -12.82
CA LEU A 146 -10.58 -0.67 -13.59
C LEU A 146 -12.05 -1.07 -13.50
N GLU A 147 -12.67 -0.97 -12.32
CA GLU A 147 -14.09 -1.24 -12.19
C GLU A 147 -14.96 -0.21 -12.94
N LYS A 148 -14.57 1.08 -12.94
CA LYS A 148 -15.25 2.08 -13.78
C LYS A 148 -15.17 1.71 -15.25
N TYR A 149 -14.00 1.26 -15.72
CA TYR A 149 -13.84 0.75 -17.07
C TYR A 149 -14.74 -0.47 -17.33
N CYS A 150 -14.76 -1.46 -16.47
CA CYS A 150 -15.61 -2.64 -16.63
C CYS A 150 -17.10 -2.29 -16.76
N LYS A 151 -17.56 -1.24 -16.07
CA LYS A 151 -18.97 -0.80 -16.11
C LYS A 151 -19.32 0.06 -17.31
N SER A 152 -18.43 0.94 -17.74
CA SER A 152 -18.72 1.93 -18.80
C SER A 152 -18.10 1.59 -20.15
N GLU A 153 -17.12 0.68 -20.17
CA GLU A 153 -16.24 0.36 -21.31
C GLU A 153 -15.46 1.57 -21.85
N GLU A 154 -15.42 2.69 -21.09
CA GLU A 154 -14.71 3.90 -21.50
C GLU A 154 -13.21 3.81 -21.21
N LYS A 155 -12.39 3.74 -22.26
CA LYS A 155 -10.92 3.58 -22.17
C LYS A 155 -10.21 4.67 -21.38
N LYS A 156 -10.82 5.86 -21.20
CA LYS A 156 -10.26 6.94 -20.38
C LYS A 156 -9.93 6.51 -18.95
N TYR A 157 -10.60 5.48 -18.41
CA TYR A 157 -10.32 4.96 -17.08
C TYR A 157 -9.11 4.02 -17.02
N LEU A 158 -8.69 3.45 -18.17
CA LEU A 158 -7.48 2.62 -18.21
C LEU A 158 -6.21 3.47 -18.08
N ILE A 159 -6.21 4.71 -18.56
CA ILE A 159 -5.03 5.58 -18.52
C ILE A 159 -4.54 5.80 -17.07
N PRO A 160 -5.37 6.32 -16.14
CA PRO A 160 -4.93 6.47 -14.75
C PRO A 160 -4.64 5.13 -14.07
N ALA A 161 -5.36 4.05 -14.43
CA ALA A 161 -5.06 2.72 -13.88
C ALA A 161 -3.66 2.25 -14.28
N ILE A 162 -3.28 2.38 -15.57
CA ILE A 162 -1.96 2.04 -16.07
C ILE A 162 -0.89 2.91 -15.39
N PHE A 163 -1.09 4.22 -15.35
CA PHE A 163 -0.12 5.14 -14.78
C PHE A 163 0.14 4.85 -13.29
N ILE A 164 -0.93 4.78 -12.48
CA ILE A 164 -0.81 4.53 -11.04
C ILE A 164 -0.16 3.16 -10.79
N SER A 165 -0.64 2.09 -11.45
CA SER A 165 -0.09 0.75 -11.22
C SER A 165 1.38 0.62 -11.66
N SER A 166 1.80 1.32 -12.72
CA SER A 166 3.21 1.34 -13.15
C SER A 166 4.13 1.96 -12.11
N LEU A 167 3.74 3.11 -11.55
CA LEU A 167 4.51 3.81 -10.52
C LEU A 167 4.49 3.02 -9.20
N THR A 168 3.35 2.40 -8.89
CA THR A 168 3.21 1.64 -7.65
C THR A 168 4.08 0.38 -7.67
N VAL A 169 4.08 -0.40 -8.75
CA VAL A 169 4.93 -1.60 -8.85
C VAL A 169 6.42 -1.25 -8.94
N TYR A 170 6.78 -0.10 -9.50
CA TYR A 170 8.16 0.39 -9.48
C TYR A 170 8.61 0.70 -8.05
N SER A 171 7.73 1.28 -7.25
CA SER A 171 8.06 1.73 -5.90
C SER A 171 7.97 0.60 -4.86
N ASP A 172 7.14 -0.44 -5.12
CA ASP A 172 6.86 -1.46 -4.14
C ASP A 172 6.41 -2.77 -4.80
N ASP A 173 7.24 -3.78 -4.72
CA ASP A 173 7.06 -5.09 -5.36
C ASP A 173 5.83 -5.86 -4.83
N ILE A 174 5.32 -5.54 -3.62
CA ILE A 174 4.10 -6.15 -3.07
C ILE A 174 2.89 -5.93 -3.99
N THR A 175 2.94 -4.89 -4.81
CA THR A 175 1.95 -4.58 -5.86
C THR A 175 1.76 -5.75 -6.84
N THR A 176 2.83 -6.50 -7.12
CA THR A 176 2.74 -7.69 -7.98
C THR A 176 1.78 -8.71 -7.40
N TYR A 177 1.86 -8.96 -6.11
CA TYR A 177 1.03 -9.98 -5.43
C TYR A 177 -0.39 -9.48 -5.14
N LEU A 178 -0.57 -8.20 -4.85
CA LEU A 178 -1.87 -7.66 -4.44
C LEU A 178 -2.70 -7.08 -5.60
N LEU A 179 -2.08 -6.75 -6.73
CA LEU A 179 -2.77 -6.20 -7.89
C LEU A 179 -2.62 -7.10 -9.13
N PHE A 180 -1.39 -7.38 -9.58
CA PHE A 180 -1.18 -8.05 -10.86
C PHE A 180 -1.64 -9.50 -10.84
N VAL A 181 -1.27 -10.28 -9.82
CA VAL A 181 -1.68 -11.67 -9.70
C VAL A 181 -3.21 -11.82 -9.60
N PRO A 182 -3.92 -11.15 -8.68
CA PRO A 182 -5.38 -11.28 -8.58
C PRO A 182 -6.11 -10.83 -9.84
N LEU A 183 -5.68 -9.73 -10.49
CA LEU A 183 -6.32 -9.27 -11.72
C LEU A 183 -6.05 -10.21 -12.90
N THR A 184 -4.87 -10.78 -13.00
CA THR A 184 -4.58 -11.81 -14.02
C THR A 184 -5.49 -13.01 -13.84
N LEU A 185 -5.63 -13.51 -12.61
CA LEU A 185 -6.56 -14.61 -12.31
C LEU A 185 -8.00 -14.21 -12.60
N ALA A 186 -8.42 -12.99 -12.25
CA ALA A 186 -9.75 -12.50 -12.56
C ALA A 186 -9.98 -12.42 -14.09
N CYS A 187 -9.00 -11.98 -14.87
CA CYS A 187 -9.10 -11.98 -16.33
C CYS A 187 -9.26 -13.38 -16.92
N LEU A 188 -8.62 -14.39 -16.32
CA LEU A 188 -8.71 -15.78 -16.78
C LEU A 188 -10.04 -16.43 -16.42
N PHE A 189 -10.55 -16.22 -15.20
CA PHE A 189 -11.67 -16.99 -14.65
C PHE A 189 -12.98 -16.20 -14.55
N SER A 190 -13.01 -14.87 -14.78
CA SER A 190 -14.26 -14.11 -14.70
C SER A 190 -15.21 -14.40 -15.86
N LYS A 191 -16.49 -14.16 -15.61
CA LYS A 191 -17.56 -14.27 -16.63
C LYS A 191 -17.76 -12.95 -17.41
N GLU A 192 -16.89 -11.97 -17.21
CA GLU A 192 -16.95 -10.71 -17.95
C GLU A 192 -16.73 -10.91 -19.46
N LYS A 193 -17.21 -9.96 -20.27
CA LYS A 193 -17.03 -10.00 -21.73
C LYS A 193 -15.53 -10.13 -22.06
N ILE A 194 -15.23 -10.99 -23.04
CA ILE A 194 -13.83 -11.24 -23.47
C ILE A 194 -13.08 -9.93 -23.80
N LYS A 195 -13.77 -8.98 -24.43
CA LYS A 195 -13.22 -7.65 -24.75
C LYS A 195 -12.74 -6.92 -23.49
N ILE A 196 -13.54 -6.89 -22.42
CA ILE A 196 -13.19 -6.24 -21.16
C ILE A 196 -11.96 -6.91 -20.56
N ARG A 197 -11.95 -8.24 -20.46
CA ARG A 197 -10.82 -9.03 -19.93
C ARG A 197 -9.52 -8.77 -20.70
N VAL A 198 -9.60 -8.73 -22.04
CA VAL A 198 -8.44 -8.44 -22.91
C VAL A 198 -7.89 -7.04 -22.64
N PHE A 199 -8.73 -6.01 -22.53
CA PHE A 199 -8.25 -4.66 -22.25
C PHE A 199 -7.69 -4.49 -20.85
N VAL A 200 -8.28 -5.12 -19.84
CA VAL A 200 -7.73 -5.12 -18.46
C VAL A 200 -6.39 -5.84 -18.46
N PHE A 201 -6.28 -7.01 -19.07
CA PHE A 201 -5.02 -7.75 -19.15
C PHE A 201 -3.95 -6.99 -19.92
N ALA A 202 -4.31 -6.37 -21.05
CA ALA A 202 -3.40 -5.50 -21.81
C ALA A 202 -2.92 -4.32 -20.97
N SER A 203 -3.78 -3.72 -20.15
CA SER A 203 -3.38 -2.63 -19.26
C SER A 203 -2.36 -3.08 -18.22
N LEU A 204 -2.45 -4.30 -17.71
CA LEU A 204 -1.45 -4.87 -16.79
C LEU A 204 -0.11 -5.08 -17.50
N ILE A 205 -0.12 -5.61 -18.73
CA ILE A 205 1.10 -5.78 -19.53
C ILE A 205 1.76 -4.43 -19.78
N ILE A 206 0.99 -3.42 -20.19
CA ILE A 206 1.52 -2.08 -20.43
C ILE A 206 2.11 -1.48 -19.13
N SER A 207 1.42 -1.63 -18.01
CA SER A 207 1.92 -1.17 -16.71
C SER A 207 3.24 -1.83 -16.35
N PHE A 208 3.35 -3.13 -16.57
CA PHE A 208 4.57 -3.88 -16.29
C PHE A 208 5.70 -3.50 -17.26
N ALA A 209 5.39 -3.23 -18.53
CA ALA A 209 6.37 -2.75 -19.51
C ALA A 209 6.91 -1.36 -19.13
N ILE A 210 6.02 -0.43 -18.69
CA ILE A 210 6.43 0.89 -18.21
C ILE A 210 7.30 0.75 -16.96
N TYR A 211 6.90 -0.09 -15.99
CA TYR A 211 7.72 -0.40 -14.82
C TYR A 211 9.13 -0.86 -15.21
N LYS A 212 9.24 -1.83 -16.14
CA LYS A 212 10.54 -2.33 -16.60
C LYS A 212 11.36 -1.26 -17.32
N ALA A 213 10.72 -0.39 -18.09
CA ALA A 213 11.40 0.74 -18.73
C ALA A 213 11.94 1.74 -17.68
N ILE A 214 11.15 2.10 -16.68
CA ILE A 214 11.61 2.97 -15.59
C ILE A 214 12.77 2.31 -14.84
N LEU A 215 12.64 1.03 -14.48
CA LEU A 215 13.68 0.27 -13.79
C LEU A 215 15.00 0.23 -14.60
N HIS A 216 14.91 0.03 -15.92
CA HIS A 216 16.08 0.05 -16.81
C HIS A 216 16.74 1.43 -16.85
N LEU A 217 15.95 2.49 -16.96
CA LEU A 217 16.45 3.87 -16.96
C LEU A 217 17.13 4.22 -15.63
N THR A 218 16.53 3.84 -14.51
CA THR A 218 17.09 4.13 -13.19
C THR A 218 18.29 3.28 -12.84
N SER A 219 18.39 2.05 -13.35
CA SER A 219 19.56 1.19 -13.12
C SER A 219 20.76 1.53 -14.02
N SER A 220 20.55 2.25 -15.14
CA SER A 220 21.60 2.66 -16.09
C SER A 220 22.15 4.06 -15.82
N SER A 221 21.64 4.79 -14.85
CA SER A 221 21.97 6.18 -14.54
C SER A 221 22.49 6.34 -13.10
N ASP A 222 22.93 7.54 -12.75
CA ASP A 222 23.38 7.93 -11.41
C ASP A 222 22.21 7.97 -10.38
N PHE A 223 21.40 6.92 -10.32
CA PHE A 223 20.35 6.76 -9.33
C PHE A 223 20.86 6.03 -8.08
N PHE A 224 19.99 5.93 -7.08
CA PHE A 224 20.23 5.15 -5.88
C PHE A 224 20.63 3.69 -6.18
N PHE A 225 21.31 3.07 -5.25
CA PHE A 225 21.55 1.63 -5.29
C PHE A 225 20.43 0.89 -4.56
N LEU A 226 19.83 -0.10 -5.24
CA LEU A 226 18.83 -0.98 -4.65
C LEU A 226 19.42 -2.39 -4.55
N PRO A 227 19.59 -2.96 -3.34
CA PRO A 227 20.07 -4.32 -3.19
C PRO A 227 19.04 -5.31 -3.77
N GLY A 228 19.52 -6.30 -4.49
CA GLY A 228 18.64 -7.33 -5.04
C GLY A 228 18.00 -8.16 -3.92
N ILE A 229 16.73 -8.49 -4.09
CA ILE A 229 16.05 -9.48 -3.23
C ILE A 229 16.63 -10.86 -3.54
N GLY A 230 16.92 -11.63 -2.50
CA GLY A 230 17.38 -13.00 -2.65
C GLY A 230 16.40 -13.83 -3.49
N LYS A 231 16.93 -14.71 -4.35
CA LYS A 231 16.06 -15.57 -5.16
C LYS A 231 15.20 -16.47 -4.26
N PRO A 232 13.91 -16.65 -4.60
CA PRO A 232 13.08 -17.62 -3.90
C PRO A 232 13.71 -19.01 -3.96
N VAL A 233 13.78 -19.68 -2.82
CA VAL A 233 14.27 -21.05 -2.73
C VAL A 233 13.19 -21.95 -2.14
N PHE A 234 13.09 -23.17 -2.65
CA PHE A 234 12.24 -24.17 -2.03
C PHE A 234 12.84 -24.58 -0.69
N VAL A 235 12.01 -24.61 0.33
CA VAL A 235 12.40 -24.97 1.69
C VAL A 235 12.04 -26.42 1.99
N THR A 236 12.67 -27.01 3.00
CA THR A 236 12.32 -28.34 3.51
C THR A 236 10.89 -28.34 4.08
N TYR A 237 10.30 -29.53 4.19
CA TYR A 237 8.95 -29.68 4.76
C TYR A 237 8.84 -29.12 6.19
N GLU A 238 9.84 -29.37 7.01
CA GLU A 238 9.91 -28.85 8.40
C GLU A 238 9.89 -27.31 8.43
N LYS A 239 10.69 -26.68 7.55
CA LYS A 239 10.73 -25.23 7.44
C LYS A 239 9.44 -24.66 6.84
N LEU A 240 8.78 -25.39 5.93
CA LEU A 240 7.47 -25.01 5.43
C LEU A 240 6.42 -25.04 6.54
N ALA A 241 6.35 -26.11 7.35
CA ALA A 241 5.44 -26.22 8.47
C ALA A 241 5.66 -25.10 9.50
N PHE A 242 6.92 -24.81 9.82
CA PHE A 242 7.27 -23.68 10.68
C PHE A 242 6.81 -22.33 10.11
N ASN A 243 7.07 -22.07 8.82
CA ASN A 243 6.66 -20.83 8.17
C ASN A 243 5.12 -20.68 8.12
N LEU A 244 4.38 -21.77 7.91
CA LEU A 244 2.91 -21.76 7.97
C LEU A 244 2.40 -21.44 9.38
N SER A 245 3.06 -22.00 10.41
CA SER A 245 2.74 -21.64 11.81
C SER A 245 2.98 -20.15 12.09
N LEU A 246 4.10 -19.58 11.62
CA LEU A 246 4.37 -18.15 11.74
C LEU A 246 3.36 -17.29 10.98
N LEU A 247 2.96 -17.72 9.78
CA LEU A 247 1.94 -17.02 9.00
C LEU A 247 0.61 -16.97 9.76
N PHE A 248 0.18 -18.11 10.33
CA PHE A 248 -1.05 -18.18 11.10
C PHE A 248 -1.00 -17.29 12.35
N GLN A 249 0.11 -17.32 13.08
CA GLN A 249 0.33 -16.43 14.22
C GLN A 249 0.31 -14.95 13.81
N GLY A 250 0.95 -14.60 12.69
CA GLY A 250 0.93 -13.24 12.16
C GLY A 250 -0.49 -12.76 11.88
N VAL A 251 -1.34 -13.63 11.29
CA VAL A 251 -2.76 -13.31 11.07
C VAL A 251 -3.47 -13.06 12.40
N LEU A 252 -3.25 -13.88 13.41
CA LEU A 252 -3.87 -13.68 14.73
C LEU A 252 -3.42 -12.38 15.39
N VAL A 253 -2.12 -12.06 15.30
CA VAL A 253 -1.58 -10.80 15.82
C VAL A 253 -2.21 -9.59 15.15
N LEU A 254 -2.51 -9.64 13.86
CA LEU A 254 -3.21 -8.55 13.16
C LEU A 254 -4.60 -8.27 13.73
N PHE A 255 -5.26 -9.29 14.30
CA PHE A 255 -6.57 -9.16 14.92
C PHE A 255 -6.51 -9.10 16.45
N ASP A 256 -5.31 -8.86 17.03
CA ASP A 256 -5.06 -8.88 18.49
C ASP A 256 -5.49 -10.20 19.18
N ALA A 257 -5.57 -11.29 18.42
CA ALA A 257 -5.98 -12.59 18.92
C ALA A 257 -4.84 -13.42 19.52
N ASN A 258 -3.60 -12.96 19.40
CA ASN A 258 -2.42 -13.58 20.04
C ASN A 258 -1.99 -12.76 21.26
N PHE A 259 -2.76 -12.85 22.32
CA PHE A 259 -2.64 -12.01 23.50
C PHE A 259 -1.31 -12.11 24.26
N PHE A 260 -0.56 -13.19 24.10
CA PHE A 260 0.62 -13.44 24.93
C PHE A 260 1.90 -13.75 24.14
N GLY A 261 1.88 -13.59 22.84
CA GLY A 261 3.03 -13.89 21.98
C GLY A 261 3.49 -15.37 22.01
N LYS A 262 2.64 -16.27 22.57
CA LYS A 262 2.94 -17.69 22.65
C LYS A 262 2.53 -18.40 21.37
N LEU A 263 3.34 -19.39 20.98
CA LEU A 263 3.03 -20.24 19.83
C LEU A 263 1.69 -20.97 20.07
N ILE A 264 0.79 -20.94 19.11
CA ILE A 264 -0.47 -21.70 19.14
C ILE A 264 -0.25 -23.19 19.31
N SER A 265 0.91 -23.69 18.85
CA SER A 265 1.36 -25.05 19.07
C SER A 265 1.71 -25.36 20.52
N SER A 266 1.82 -24.36 21.41
CA SER A 266 1.99 -24.59 22.83
C SER A 266 0.62 -24.83 23.48
N PRO A 267 0.51 -25.77 24.49
CA PRO A 267 -0.75 -25.97 25.22
C PRO A 267 -1.32 -24.69 25.81
N GLU A 268 -0.47 -23.76 26.19
CA GLU A 268 -0.83 -22.48 26.77
C GLU A 268 -1.34 -21.46 25.75
N GLY A 269 -0.82 -21.51 24.49
CA GLY A 269 -1.33 -20.69 23.38
C GLY A 269 -2.70 -21.15 22.91
N PHE A 270 -2.99 -22.46 22.95
CA PHE A 270 -4.28 -23.03 22.58
C PHE A 270 -5.39 -22.73 23.60
N LEU A 271 -5.07 -22.65 24.87
CA LEU A 271 -6.03 -22.35 25.95
C LEU A 271 -6.44 -20.87 26.01
N LEU A 272 -5.81 -20.00 25.23
CA LEU A 272 -6.03 -18.54 25.23
C LEU A 272 -6.72 -18.05 23.94
N LEU A 273 -7.10 -18.96 23.04
CA LEU A 273 -8.01 -18.74 21.93
C LEU A 273 -9.46 -19.03 22.36
#